data_a6a537b2ac39425dcefd87040a2e94d5
#
_entry.id   a6a537b2ac39425dcefd87040a2e94d5
#
_cell.length_a   1.000
_cell.length_b   1.000
_cell.length_c   1.000
_cell.angle_alpha   90.00
_cell.angle_beta   90.00
_cell.angle_gamma   90.00
#
_symmetry.space_group_name_H-M   'P 1'
#
loop_
_entity.id
_entity.type
_entity.pdbx_description
1 polymer ?
#
loop_
_entity_poly.entity_id
_entity_poly.type
_entity_poly.pdbx_seq_one_letter_code
_entity_poly.pdbx_strand_id
1 'polypeptide(L)'
;MHIPDGYISPATVITTYAIALPLWAKAFSELKKNLDEESLPLLSSLSALSFIIMMFNIPIPGGTSGHALGVALLAIVFGPWVASLALSVVLFIQALVFGDGGISAFALNSLAMGFSGAFSASFVYEKLKQKNYSVFLAGWISAVASSFVVALVLGIQPLIAVSDGKPLYFPFDLSVTIPALVGSHMVFFGVVEGIFTKIAYGVLEKIDSKALHAKEA
;
A
#
# COMPACT_ATOMS: atom_id res chain seq x y z
N MET A 1 -4.14 6.36 5.02
CA MET A 1 -3.26 6.79 3.92
C MET A 1 -4.01 7.07 2.62
N HIS A 2 -5.30 6.78 2.56
CA HIS A 2 -6.09 7.09 1.35
C HIS A 2 -6.08 8.58 1.05
N ILE A 3 -5.82 8.91 -0.22
CA ILE A 3 -5.92 10.28 -0.73
C ILE A 3 -7.30 10.40 -1.37
N PRO A 4 -8.18 11.29 -0.87
CA PRO A 4 -9.49 11.52 -1.45
C PRO A 4 -9.42 12.38 -2.72
N ASP A 5 -10.53 12.45 -3.46
CA ASP A 5 -10.66 13.35 -4.60
C ASP A 5 -10.50 14.81 -4.16
N GLY A 6 -9.91 15.64 -5.02
CA GLY A 6 -9.68 17.05 -4.75
C GLY A 6 -8.41 17.40 -3.97
N TYR A 7 -7.61 16.40 -3.54
CA TYR A 7 -6.35 16.64 -2.81
C TYR A 7 -5.13 16.80 -3.73
N ILE A 8 -5.22 16.36 -4.97
CA ILE A 8 -4.12 16.40 -5.93
C ILE A 8 -4.54 17.11 -7.23
N SER A 9 -3.60 17.80 -7.83
CA SER A 9 -3.81 18.56 -9.07
C SER A 9 -4.06 17.63 -10.27
N PRO A 10 -4.76 18.09 -11.32
CA PRO A 10 -4.94 17.32 -12.56
C PRO A 10 -3.62 16.86 -13.19
N ALA A 11 -2.56 17.66 -13.09
CA ALA A 11 -1.23 17.26 -13.55
C ALA A 11 -0.70 16.06 -12.78
N THR A 12 -0.87 16.04 -11.45
CA THR A 12 -0.50 14.89 -10.61
C THR A 12 -1.34 13.67 -10.94
N VAL A 13 -2.66 13.84 -11.16
CA VAL A 13 -3.55 12.75 -11.59
C VAL A 13 -3.04 12.13 -12.90
N ILE A 14 -2.85 12.93 -13.93
CA ILE A 14 -2.39 12.44 -15.25
C ILE A 14 -1.04 11.73 -15.12
N THR A 15 -0.10 12.32 -14.39
CA THR A 15 1.24 11.73 -14.20
C THR A 15 1.18 10.39 -13.49
N THR A 16 0.40 10.29 -12.40
CA THR A 16 0.29 9.04 -11.64
C THR A 16 -0.41 7.93 -12.42
N TYR A 17 -1.44 8.25 -13.21
CA TYR A 17 -2.06 7.28 -14.12
C TYR A 17 -1.10 6.85 -15.24
N ALA A 18 -0.34 7.77 -15.84
CA ALA A 18 0.66 7.43 -16.86
C ALA A 18 1.73 6.45 -16.32
N ILE A 19 2.11 6.58 -15.05
CA ILE A 19 3.04 5.66 -14.40
C ILE A 19 2.36 4.35 -14.00
N ALA A 20 1.13 4.39 -13.48
CA ALA A 20 0.44 3.21 -12.96
C ALA A 20 -0.01 2.24 -14.07
N LEU A 21 -0.46 2.74 -15.22
CA LEU A 21 -0.95 1.92 -16.32
C LEU A 21 0.05 0.84 -16.79
N PRO A 22 1.31 1.16 -17.12
CA PRO A 22 2.29 0.14 -17.50
C PRO A 22 2.65 -0.81 -16.36
N LEU A 23 2.64 -0.32 -15.11
CA LEU A 23 2.90 -1.16 -13.93
C LEU A 23 1.75 -2.15 -13.69
N TRP A 24 0.50 -1.73 -13.82
CA TRP A 24 -0.65 -2.65 -13.75
C TRP A 24 -0.63 -3.67 -14.90
N ALA A 25 -0.29 -3.25 -16.11
CA ALA A 25 -0.17 -4.18 -17.23
C ALA A 25 0.88 -5.26 -16.97
N LYS A 26 2.03 -4.88 -16.41
CA LYS A 26 3.07 -5.82 -16.00
C LYS A 26 2.58 -6.71 -14.85
N ALA A 27 1.98 -6.14 -13.81
CA ALA A 27 1.46 -6.90 -12.67
C ALA A 27 0.41 -7.93 -13.10
N PHE A 28 -0.46 -7.58 -14.05
CA PHE A 28 -1.43 -8.50 -14.62
C PHE A 28 -0.76 -9.64 -15.44
N SER A 29 0.30 -9.34 -16.17
CA SER A 29 1.09 -10.37 -16.86
C SER A 29 1.76 -11.33 -15.86
N GLU A 30 2.31 -10.79 -14.76
CA GLU A 30 2.93 -11.62 -13.71
C GLU A 30 1.88 -12.45 -12.94
N LEU A 31 0.68 -11.91 -12.71
CA LEU A 31 -0.43 -12.67 -12.15
C LEU A 31 -0.74 -13.91 -13.01
N LYS A 32 -0.91 -13.72 -14.33
CA LYS A 32 -1.24 -14.82 -15.25
C LYS A 32 -0.17 -15.91 -15.33
N LYS A 33 1.09 -15.57 -15.07
CA LYS A 33 2.20 -16.52 -15.12
C LYS A 33 2.36 -17.32 -13.83
N ASN A 34 2.10 -16.67 -12.69
CA ASN A 34 2.50 -17.17 -11.37
C ASN A 34 1.32 -17.63 -10.52
N LEU A 35 0.08 -17.38 -10.92
CA LEU A 35 -1.10 -17.78 -10.16
C LEU A 35 -1.78 -18.96 -10.85
N ASP A 36 -1.91 -20.05 -10.10
CA ASP A 36 -2.71 -21.22 -10.46
C ASP A 36 -4.11 -21.16 -9.81
N GLU A 37 -4.99 -22.07 -10.25
CA GLU A 37 -6.37 -22.14 -9.74
C GLU A 37 -6.41 -22.50 -8.24
N GLU A 38 -5.42 -23.23 -7.73
CA GLU A 38 -5.35 -23.65 -6.32
C GLU A 38 -5.01 -22.47 -5.40
N SER A 39 -4.19 -21.52 -5.88
CA SER A 39 -3.75 -20.34 -5.12
C SER A 39 -4.77 -19.19 -5.14
N LEU A 40 -5.72 -19.20 -6.07
CA LEU A 40 -6.70 -18.10 -6.24
C LEU A 40 -7.60 -17.89 -5.01
N PRO A 41 -8.13 -18.93 -4.32
CA PRO A 41 -8.91 -18.75 -3.09
C PRO A 41 -8.09 -18.09 -1.97
N LEU A 42 -6.82 -18.44 -1.83
CA LEU A 42 -5.95 -17.84 -0.83
C LEU A 42 -5.68 -16.37 -1.15
N LEU A 43 -5.36 -16.04 -2.40
CA LEU A 43 -5.17 -14.64 -2.83
C LEU A 43 -6.42 -13.80 -2.54
N SER A 44 -7.60 -14.34 -2.87
CA SER A 44 -8.87 -13.67 -2.63
C SER A 44 -9.13 -13.46 -1.13
N SER A 45 -8.86 -14.47 -0.30
CA SER A 45 -9.03 -14.40 1.16
C SER A 45 -8.09 -13.38 1.79
N LEU A 46 -6.81 -13.35 1.41
CA LEU A 46 -5.86 -12.36 1.92
C LEU A 46 -6.14 -10.95 1.41
N SER A 47 -6.66 -10.81 0.19
CA SER A 47 -7.13 -9.51 -0.33
C SER A 47 -8.35 -9.00 0.45
N ALA A 48 -9.31 -9.87 0.76
CA ALA A 48 -10.46 -9.54 1.61
C ALA A 48 -10.02 -9.16 3.04
N LEU A 49 -9.02 -9.85 3.59
CA LEU A 49 -8.45 -9.50 4.89
C LEU A 49 -7.78 -8.12 4.85
N SER A 50 -7.03 -7.81 3.79
CA SER A 50 -6.47 -6.47 3.57
C SER A 50 -7.56 -5.41 3.46
N PHE A 51 -8.63 -5.68 2.72
CA PHE A 51 -9.79 -4.80 2.63
C PHE A 51 -10.37 -4.48 4.02
N ILE A 52 -10.62 -5.50 4.84
CA ILE A 52 -11.24 -5.35 6.17
C ILE A 52 -10.32 -4.54 7.10
N ILE A 53 -9.02 -4.84 7.15
CA ILE A 53 -8.11 -4.15 8.06
C ILE A 53 -7.91 -2.68 7.69
N MET A 54 -7.95 -2.35 6.41
CA MET A 54 -7.86 -0.98 5.92
C MET A 54 -9.08 -0.12 6.28
N MET A 55 -10.24 -0.72 6.58
CA MET A 55 -11.43 0.00 7.04
C MET A 55 -11.28 0.58 8.45
N PHE A 56 -10.32 0.09 9.25
CA PHE A 56 -9.97 0.69 10.55
C PHE A 56 -9.08 1.92 10.36
N ASN A 57 -9.69 3.02 9.98
CA ASN A 57 -9.05 4.22 9.49
C ASN A 57 -9.04 5.31 10.58
N ILE A 58 -7.85 5.83 10.93
CA ILE A 58 -7.67 6.86 11.97
C ILE A 58 -7.17 8.15 11.30
N PRO A 59 -7.87 9.29 11.47
CA PRO A 59 -7.41 10.57 10.93
C PRO A 59 -6.06 11.01 11.50
N ILE A 60 -5.19 11.53 10.64
CA ILE A 60 -3.88 12.10 11.01
C ILE A 60 -3.91 13.60 10.70
N PRO A 61 -3.79 14.48 11.73
CA PRO A 61 -3.69 15.93 11.49
C PRO A 61 -2.47 16.29 10.60
N GLY A 62 -2.67 17.17 9.64
CA GLY A 62 -1.63 17.56 8.67
C GLY A 62 -1.33 16.52 7.59
N GLY A 63 -2.12 15.45 7.54
CA GLY A 63 -2.02 14.38 6.56
C GLY A 63 -3.38 13.96 6.03
N THR A 64 -3.60 12.67 5.95
CA THR A 64 -4.89 12.08 5.59
C THR A 64 -5.38 11.18 6.72
N SER A 65 -5.03 9.92 6.67
CA SER A 65 -5.40 8.91 7.66
C SER A 65 -4.31 7.84 7.78
N GLY A 66 -4.37 7.06 8.84
CA GLY A 66 -3.48 5.91 9.06
C GLY A 66 -4.27 4.64 9.31
N HIS A 67 -3.79 3.54 8.80
CA HIS A 67 -4.33 2.20 8.94
C HIS A 67 -3.27 1.16 8.57
N ALA A 68 -3.49 -0.09 8.95
CA ALA A 68 -2.71 -1.20 8.42
C ALA A 68 -3.15 -1.53 6.98
N LEU A 69 -2.27 -2.13 6.19
CA LEU A 69 -2.47 -2.37 4.75
C LEU A 69 -2.76 -3.85 4.43
N GLY A 70 -2.06 -4.75 5.11
CA GLY A 70 -2.07 -6.18 4.78
C GLY A 70 -1.29 -6.54 3.50
N VAL A 71 -0.80 -5.55 2.76
CA VAL A 71 -0.07 -5.78 1.49
C VAL A 71 1.26 -6.49 1.68
N ALA A 72 1.88 -6.32 2.84
CA ALA A 72 3.13 -7.02 3.15
C ALA A 72 2.95 -8.54 3.19
N LEU A 73 1.85 -9.01 3.77
CA LEU A 73 1.52 -10.44 3.77
C LEU A 73 1.29 -10.96 2.34
N LEU A 74 0.49 -10.23 1.54
CA LEU A 74 0.29 -10.56 0.13
C LEU A 74 1.63 -10.63 -0.64
N ALA A 75 2.54 -9.68 -0.38
CA ALA A 75 3.83 -9.61 -1.06
C ALA A 75 4.77 -10.75 -0.67
N ILE A 76 4.75 -11.18 0.59
CA ILE A 76 5.51 -12.34 1.06
C ILE A 76 5.00 -13.63 0.42
N VAL A 77 3.68 -13.82 0.35
CA VAL A 77 3.06 -15.05 -0.16
C VAL A 77 3.09 -15.11 -1.68
N PHE A 78 2.66 -14.05 -2.39
CA PHE A 78 2.46 -14.05 -3.85
C PHE A 78 3.50 -13.25 -4.63
N GLY A 79 4.41 -12.56 -3.93
CA GLY A 79 5.39 -11.67 -4.53
C GLY A 79 4.82 -10.29 -4.85
N PRO A 80 5.73 -9.32 -5.12
CA PRO A 80 5.36 -7.91 -5.12
C PRO A 80 4.42 -7.53 -6.26
N TRP A 81 4.53 -8.12 -7.44
CA TRP A 81 3.68 -7.81 -8.59
C TRP A 81 2.22 -8.22 -8.38
N VAL A 82 2.00 -9.48 -7.92
CA VAL A 82 0.66 -9.99 -7.64
C VAL A 82 0.02 -9.23 -6.48
N ALA A 83 0.78 -9.00 -5.41
CA ALA A 83 0.32 -8.23 -4.25
C ALA A 83 -0.08 -6.79 -4.61
N SER A 84 0.72 -6.12 -5.46
CA SER A 84 0.41 -4.76 -5.92
C SER A 84 -0.91 -4.71 -6.70
N LEU A 85 -1.14 -5.68 -7.58
CA LEU A 85 -2.37 -5.76 -8.34
C LEU A 85 -3.58 -6.07 -7.44
N ALA A 86 -3.43 -7.05 -6.54
CA ALA A 86 -4.48 -7.45 -5.60
C ALA A 86 -4.90 -6.27 -4.71
N LEU A 87 -3.93 -5.54 -4.14
CA LEU A 87 -4.24 -4.34 -3.35
C LEU A 87 -4.82 -3.21 -4.21
N SER A 88 -4.41 -3.06 -5.48
CA SER A 88 -5.02 -2.09 -6.39
C SER A 88 -6.51 -2.39 -6.59
N VAL A 89 -6.90 -3.67 -6.72
CA VAL A 89 -8.32 -4.06 -6.80
C VAL A 89 -9.06 -3.72 -5.50
N VAL A 90 -8.45 -3.99 -4.34
CA VAL A 90 -9.01 -3.61 -3.03
C VAL A 90 -9.24 -2.10 -2.96
N LEU A 91 -8.23 -1.29 -3.28
CA LEU A 91 -8.31 0.17 -3.29
C LEU A 91 -9.36 0.70 -4.27
N PHE A 92 -9.51 0.06 -5.42
CA PHE A 92 -10.53 0.43 -6.40
C PHE A 92 -11.94 0.20 -5.86
N ILE A 93 -12.19 -0.94 -5.20
CA ILE A 93 -13.47 -1.25 -4.58
C ILE A 93 -13.75 -0.26 -3.44
N GLN A 94 -12.75 0.06 -2.61
CA GLN A 94 -12.90 1.04 -1.52
C GLN A 94 -13.26 2.43 -2.05
N ALA A 95 -12.58 2.91 -3.09
CA ALA A 95 -12.88 4.20 -3.69
C ALA A 95 -14.25 4.24 -4.36
N LEU A 96 -14.61 3.19 -5.12
CA LEU A 96 -15.84 3.16 -5.91
C LEU A 96 -17.10 2.93 -5.07
N VAL A 97 -17.03 2.02 -4.09
CA VAL A 97 -18.21 1.53 -3.35
C VAL A 97 -18.34 2.23 -2.00
N PHE A 98 -17.23 2.52 -1.33
CA PHE A 98 -17.24 3.06 0.03
C PHE A 98 -16.82 4.52 0.11
N GLY A 99 -16.31 5.10 -0.99
CA GLY A 99 -15.79 6.47 -0.99
C GLY A 99 -14.53 6.64 -0.14
N ASP A 100 -13.85 5.54 0.19
CA ASP A 100 -12.57 5.57 0.91
C ASP A 100 -11.41 5.64 -0.08
N GLY A 101 -10.87 6.85 -0.25
CA GLY A 101 -9.99 7.24 -1.33
C GLY A 101 -10.73 7.81 -2.54
N GLY A 102 -10.03 8.61 -3.35
CA GLY A 102 -10.57 9.23 -4.55
C GLY A 102 -10.37 8.38 -5.80
N ILE A 103 -11.35 8.43 -6.73
CA ILE A 103 -11.20 7.79 -8.04
C ILE A 103 -10.12 8.52 -8.86
N SER A 104 -10.05 9.85 -8.79
CA SER A 104 -8.95 10.60 -9.44
C SER A 104 -7.60 10.30 -8.80
N ALA A 105 -7.56 10.03 -7.50
CA ALA A 105 -6.37 9.68 -6.76
C ALA A 105 -6.05 8.16 -6.76
N PHE A 106 -6.87 7.32 -7.38
CA PHE A 106 -6.73 5.85 -7.36
C PHE A 106 -5.36 5.39 -7.83
N ALA A 107 -4.85 5.94 -8.92
CA ALA A 107 -3.53 5.58 -9.43
C ALA A 107 -2.42 5.88 -8.40
N LEU A 108 -2.48 7.06 -7.77
CA LEU A 108 -1.53 7.44 -6.72
C LEU A 108 -1.65 6.55 -5.48
N ASN A 109 -2.88 6.28 -5.02
CA ASN A 109 -3.13 5.36 -3.90
C ASN A 109 -2.58 3.95 -4.20
N SER A 110 -2.77 3.46 -5.42
CA SER A 110 -2.21 2.18 -5.87
C SER A 110 -0.67 2.19 -5.92
N LEU A 111 -0.06 3.25 -6.46
CA LEU A 111 1.40 3.39 -6.50
C LEU A 111 2.00 3.44 -5.10
N ALA A 112 1.38 4.19 -4.19
CA ALA A 112 1.87 4.35 -2.83
C ALA A 112 1.68 3.10 -1.98
N MET A 113 0.45 2.59 -1.87
CA MET A 113 0.11 1.48 -0.97
C MET A 113 0.31 0.11 -1.63
N GLY A 114 -0.09 -0.03 -2.90
CA GLY A 114 0.08 -1.26 -3.66
C GLY A 114 1.54 -1.51 -4.03
N PHE A 115 2.08 -0.69 -4.92
CA PHE A 115 3.42 -0.94 -5.45
C PHE A 115 4.52 -0.64 -4.43
N SER A 116 4.61 0.57 -3.87
CA SER A 116 5.66 0.90 -2.90
C SER A 116 5.61 -0.01 -1.68
N GLY A 117 4.42 -0.28 -1.15
CA GLY A 117 4.23 -1.18 -0.01
C GLY A 117 4.66 -2.61 -0.30
N ALA A 118 4.17 -3.20 -1.41
CA ALA A 118 4.49 -4.58 -1.75
C ALA A 118 5.99 -4.79 -2.09
N PHE A 119 6.58 -3.89 -2.88
CA PHE A 119 7.98 -4.03 -3.27
C PHE A 119 8.94 -3.83 -2.10
N SER A 120 8.67 -2.85 -1.22
CA SER A 120 9.48 -2.65 -0.01
C SER A 120 9.36 -3.82 0.97
N ALA A 121 8.15 -4.38 1.16
CA ALA A 121 7.94 -5.58 1.97
C ALA A 121 8.72 -6.78 1.43
N SER A 122 8.57 -7.08 0.15
CA SER A 122 9.29 -8.18 -0.52
C SER A 122 10.80 -8.02 -0.40
N PHE A 123 11.31 -6.83 -0.67
CA PHE A 123 12.74 -6.55 -0.59
C PHE A 123 13.30 -6.80 0.82
N VAL A 124 12.61 -6.31 1.86
CA VAL A 124 13.03 -6.49 3.26
C VAL A 124 12.93 -7.96 3.65
N TYR A 125 11.82 -8.63 3.31
CA TYR A 125 11.63 -10.04 3.61
C TYR A 125 12.72 -10.91 2.98
N GLU A 126 12.99 -10.78 1.69
CA GLU A 126 14.03 -11.56 0.99
C GLU A 126 15.44 -11.32 1.54
N LYS A 127 15.74 -10.09 1.91
CA LYS A 127 17.05 -9.75 2.54
C LYS A 127 17.21 -10.34 3.93
N LEU A 128 16.11 -10.53 4.67
CA LEU A 128 16.13 -10.88 6.09
C LEU A 128 15.41 -12.19 6.40
N LYS A 129 15.02 -13.00 5.41
CA LYS A 129 14.17 -14.17 5.58
C LYS A 129 14.68 -15.20 6.61
N GLN A 130 15.98 -15.25 6.85
CA GLN A 130 16.58 -16.13 7.87
C GLN A 130 16.47 -15.58 9.31
N LYS A 131 15.91 -14.38 9.50
CA LYS A 131 15.80 -13.73 10.80
C LYS A 131 14.35 -13.76 11.30
N ASN A 132 14.17 -14.07 12.58
CA ASN A 132 12.84 -14.17 13.23
C ASN A 132 12.01 -12.89 13.19
N TYR A 133 12.62 -11.74 12.87
CA TYR A 133 11.96 -10.44 12.78
C TYR A 133 11.68 -10.00 11.33
N SER A 134 12.04 -10.82 10.33
CA SER A 134 11.93 -10.47 8.90
C SER A 134 10.51 -10.10 8.49
N VAL A 135 9.52 -10.91 8.88
CA VAL A 135 8.11 -10.71 8.57
C VAL A 135 7.57 -9.42 9.23
N PHE A 136 7.93 -9.17 10.50
CA PHE A 136 7.57 -7.95 11.19
C PHE A 136 8.14 -6.71 10.49
N LEU A 137 9.45 -6.74 10.18
CA LEU A 137 10.10 -5.60 9.51
C LEU A 137 9.59 -5.38 8.09
N ALA A 138 9.23 -6.43 7.38
CA ALA A 138 8.62 -6.32 6.05
C ALA A 138 7.29 -5.55 6.15
N GLY A 139 6.42 -5.87 7.11
CA GLY A 139 5.18 -5.14 7.36
C GLY A 139 5.45 -3.69 7.78
N TRP A 140 6.33 -3.48 8.74
CA TRP A 140 6.67 -2.15 9.24
C TRP A 140 7.21 -1.24 8.12
N ILE A 141 8.19 -1.70 7.35
CA ILE A 141 8.78 -0.94 6.23
C ILE A 141 7.75 -0.70 5.12
N SER A 142 6.87 -1.67 4.85
CA SER A 142 5.78 -1.52 3.87
C SER A 142 4.91 -0.30 4.17
N ALA A 143 4.44 -0.18 5.41
CA ALA A 143 3.60 0.93 5.84
C ALA A 143 4.36 2.27 5.82
N VAL A 144 5.62 2.29 6.26
CA VAL A 144 6.47 3.49 6.24
C VAL A 144 6.77 3.94 4.82
N ALA A 145 7.13 3.03 3.91
CA ALA A 145 7.40 3.36 2.52
C ALA A 145 6.15 3.88 1.79
N SER A 146 5.00 3.26 2.05
CA SER A 146 3.71 3.72 1.52
C SER A 146 3.37 5.13 1.99
N SER A 147 3.51 5.40 3.29
CA SER A 147 3.25 6.72 3.88
C SER A 147 4.22 7.78 3.37
N PHE A 148 5.46 7.42 3.10
CA PHE A 148 6.45 8.34 2.53
C PHE A 148 6.05 8.81 1.12
N VAL A 149 5.60 7.90 0.25
CA VAL A 149 5.12 8.27 -1.09
C VAL A 149 3.90 9.19 -1.00
N VAL A 150 2.94 8.88 -0.12
CA VAL A 150 1.77 9.74 0.10
C VAL A 150 2.19 11.12 0.62
N ALA A 151 3.06 11.18 1.64
CA ALA A 151 3.55 12.42 2.23
C ALA A 151 4.28 13.31 1.21
N LEU A 152 5.13 12.68 0.38
CA LEU A 152 5.88 13.37 -0.66
C LEU A 152 4.94 14.00 -1.69
N VAL A 153 4.01 13.22 -2.24
CA VAL A 153 3.13 13.72 -3.31
C VAL A 153 2.13 14.76 -2.79
N LEU A 154 1.59 14.60 -1.59
CA LEU A 154 0.74 15.62 -0.99
C LEU A 154 1.51 16.88 -0.64
N GLY A 155 2.70 16.75 -0.04
CA GLY A 155 3.51 17.88 0.39
C GLY A 155 4.09 18.74 -0.73
N ILE A 156 4.14 18.24 -1.97
CA ILE A 156 4.53 19.03 -3.13
C ILE A 156 3.35 19.77 -3.79
N GLN A 157 2.08 19.45 -3.47
CA GLN A 157 0.92 20.12 -4.08
C GLN A 157 0.96 21.65 -3.89
N PRO A 158 1.28 22.20 -2.70
CA PRO A 158 1.38 23.65 -2.50
C PRO A 158 2.46 24.34 -3.36
N LEU A 159 3.39 23.58 -3.93
CA LEU A 159 4.46 24.13 -4.77
C LEU A 159 4.08 24.13 -6.26
N ILE A 160 3.25 23.18 -6.69
CA ILE A 160 2.95 22.95 -8.12
C ILE A 160 1.56 23.44 -8.54
N ALA A 161 0.67 23.68 -7.60
CA ALA A 161 -0.72 24.06 -7.88
C ALA A 161 -1.17 25.22 -6.98
N VAL A 162 -0.85 26.43 -7.39
CA VAL A 162 -1.09 27.68 -6.65
C VAL A 162 -1.89 28.66 -7.51
N SER A 163 -2.85 29.36 -6.91
CA SER A 163 -3.54 30.52 -7.48
C SER A 163 -3.60 31.63 -6.44
N ASP A 164 -3.27 32.85 -6.84
CA ASP A 164 -3.24 34.04 -5.98
C ASP A 164 -2.45 33.84 -4.68
N GLY A 165 -1.34 33.09 -4.75
CA GLY A 165 -0.47 32.75 -3.60
C GLY A 165 -1.05 31.76 -2.62
N LYS A 166 -2.16 31.07 -2.96
CA LYS A 166 -2.80 30.05 -2.12
C LYS A 166 -2.78 28.68 -2.81
N PRO A 167 -2.52 27.60 -2.06
CA PRO A 167 -2.65 26.25 -2.58
C PRO A 167 -4.08 25.97 -3.06
N LEU A 168 -4.22 25.39 -4.26
CA LEU A 168 -5.52 25.04 -4.85
C LEU A 168 -6.05 23.68 -4.36
N TYR A 169 -5.16 22.82 -3.91
CA TYR A 169 -5.46 21.43 -3.51
C TYR A 169 -5.02 21.22 -2.08
N PHE A 170 -4.15 20.24 -1.82
CA PHE A 170 -3.69 19.95 -0.47
C PHE A 170 -2.87 21.14 0.09
N PRO A 171 -3.21 21.66 1.31
CA PRO A 171 -2.67 22.94 1.77
C PRO A 171 -1.33 22.85 2.51
N PHE A 172 -0.90 21.64 2.95
CA PHE A 172 0.29 21.46 3.77
C PHE A 172 1.49 21.05 2.92
N ASP A 173 2.64 21.65 3.20
CA ASP A 173 3.91 21.35 2.53
C ASP A 173 4.62 20.12 3.16
N LEU A 174 5.82 19.83 2.62
CA LEU A 174 6.63 18.68 3.05
C LEU A 174 7.05 18.75 4.53
N SER A 175 7.19 19.95 5.09
CA SER A 175 7.59 20.13 6.49
C SER A 175 6.50 19.66 7.47
N VAL A 176 5.25 19.61 7.01
CA VAL A 176 4.10 19.11 7.77
C VAL A 176 3.77 17.66 7.38
N THR A 177 3.69 17.36 6.09
CA THR A 177 3.23 16.04 5.62
C THR A 177 4.18 14.90 5.97
N ILE A 178 5.50 15.12 5.88
CA ILE A 178 6.48 14.08 6.22
C ILE A 178 6.41 13.71 7.69
N PRO A 179 6.57 14.61 8.67
CA PRO A 179 6.47 14.23 10.07
C PRO A 179 5.08 13.70 10.44
N ALA A 180 4.01 14.24 9.87
CA ALA A 180 2.66 13.77 10.17
C ALA A 180 2.41 12.33 9.68
N LEU A 181 2.66 12.06 8.41
CA LEU A 181 2.38 10.75 7.82
C LEU A 181 3.49 9.73 8.10
N VAL A 182 4.74 10.06 7.78
CA VAL A 182 5.84 9.12 7.99
C VAL A 182 6.09 8.89 9.47
N GLY A 183 6.08 9.95 10.29
CA GLY A 183 6.28 9.85 11.74
C GLY A 183 5.21 8.96 12.40
N SER A 184 3.94 9.17 12.10
CA SER A 184 2.85 8.34 12.64
C SER A 184 2.94 6.87 12.19
N HIS A 185 3.38 6.61 10.94
CA HIS A 185 3.56 5.25 10.45
C HIS A 185 4.83 4.60 11.01
N MET A 186 5.89 5.33 11.26
CA MET A 186 7.07 4.78 11.94
C MET A 186 6.75 4.32 13.37
N VAL A 187 6.00 5.13 14.12
CA VAL A 187 5.80 4.91 15.57
C VAL A 187 4.58 4.04 15.86
N PHE A 188 3.49 4.17 15.10
CA PHE A 188 2.22 3.51 15.42
C PHE A 188 1.75 2.56 14.31
N PHE A 189 1.34 3.08 13.15
CA PHE A 189 0.68 2.25 12.13
C PHE A 189 1.61 1.19 11.52
N GLY A 190 2.88 1.48 11.34
CA GLY A 190 3.86 0.50 10.87
C GLY A 190 4.11 -0.60 11.90
N VAL A 191 4.11 -0.27 13.20
CA VAL A 191 4.19 -1.28 14.25
C VAL A 191 2.95 -2.19 14.22
N VAL A 192 1.76 -1.60 14.07
CA VAL A 192 0.51 -2.37 13.91
C VAL A 192 0.56 -3.27 12.67
N GLU A 193 1.00 -2.74 11.53
CA GLU A 193 1.19 -3.52 10.29
C GLU A 193 2.19 -4.66 10.47
N GLY A 194 3.33 -4.39 11.12
CA GLY A 194 4.35 -5.42 11.40
C GLY A 194 3.84 -6.54 12.30
N ILE A 195 3.11 -6.20 13.37
CA ILE A 195 2.48 -7.17 14.28
C ILE A 195 1.42 -7.98 13.54
N PHE A 196 0.52 -7.30 12.80
CA PHE A 196 -0.51 -7.94 12.01
C PHE A 196 0.08 -8.93 11.01
N THR A 197 1.06 -8.49 10.22
CA THR A 197 1.72 -9.33 9.21
C THR A 197 2.36 -10.55 9.84
N LYS A 198 3.05 -10.37 10.99
CA LYS A 198 3.69 -11.49 11.71
C LYS A 198 2.68 -12.51 12.25
N ILE A 199 1.57 -12.04 12.84
CA ILE A 199 0.52 -12.91 13.36
C ILE A 199 -0.15 -13.67 12.21
N ALA A 200 -0.58 -12.97 11.17
CA ALA A 200 -1.26 -13.56 10.02
C ALA A 200 -0.36 -14.55 9.27
N TYR A 201 0.92 -14.23 9.08
CA TYR A 201 1.92 -15.15 8.53
C TYR A 201 2.05 -16.43 9.37
N GLY A 202 2.17 -16.31 10.69
CA GLY A 202 2.29 -17.47 11.59
C GLY A 202 1.02 -18.32 11.66
N VAL A 203 -0.16 -17.75 11.44
CA VAL A 203 -1.41 -18.52 11.30
C VAL A 203 -1.40 -19.28 9.97
N LEU A 204 -1.04 -18.61 8.88
CA LEU A 204 -0.97 -19.21 7.55
C LEU A 204 0.04 -20.37 7.51
N GLU A 205 1.21 -20.20 8.11
CA GLU A 205 2.25 -21.24 8.22
C GLU A 205 1.75 -22.52 8.90
N LYS A 206 0.87 -22.39 9.90
CA LYS A 206 0.27 -23.53 10.60
C LYS A 206 -0.83 -24.22 9.81
N ILE A 207 -1.59 -23.47 9.00
CA ILE A 207 -2.74 -23.99 8.24
C ILE A 207 -2.28 -24.56 6.90
N ASP A 208 -1.42 -23.84 6.19
CA ASP A 208 -0.96 -24.19 4.86
C ASP A 208 0.52 -23.81 4.65
N SER A 209 1.41 -24.62 5.20
CA SER A 209 2.85 -24.42 5.02
C SER A 209 3.32 -24.52 3.56
N LYS A 210 2.58 -25.24 2.70
CA LYS A 210 2.91 -25.41 1.28
C LYS A 210 2.73 -24.09 0.51
N ALA A 211 1.70 -23.32 0.85
CA ALA A 211 1.45 -22.02 0.20
C ALA A 211 2.59 -21.01 0.40
N LEU A 212 3.32 -21.11 1.54
CA LEU A 212 4.45 -20.23 1.85
C LEU A 212 5.74 -20.67 1.15
N HIS A 213 5.91 -21.96 0.87
CA HIS A 213 7.13 -22.53 0.30
C HIS A 213 7.02 -22.84 -1.21
N ALA A 214 5.87 -22.62 -1.82
CA ALA A 214 5.66 -22.85 -3.25
C ALA A 214 6.58 -22.04 -4.18
N LYS A 215 7.25 -21.00 -3.66
CA LYS A 215 8.24 -20.20 -4.39
C LYS A 215 9.70 -20.62 -4.20
N GLU A 216 9.96 -21.57 -3.31
CA GLU A 216 11.33 -22.06 -3.03
C GLU A 216 11.71 -23.28 -3.87
N ALA A 217 10.75 -23.84 -4.61
CA ALA A 217 10.92 -24.93 -5.56
C ALA A 217 11.00 -24.42 -7.01
#